data_0d6fea8508fc18bc680c8e6c39ce5883
#
_entry.id   0d6fea8508fc18bc680c8e6c39ce5883
#
_cell.length_a   1.000
_cell.length_b   1.000
_cell.length_c   1.000
_cell.angle_alpha   90.00
_cell.angle_beta   90.00
_cell.angle_gamma   90.00
#
_symmetry.space_group_name_H-M   'P 1'
#
loop_
_entity.id
_entity.type
_entity.pdbx_description
1 polymer ?
#
loop_
_entity_poly.entity_id
_entity_poly.type
_entity_poly.pdbx_seq_one_letter_code
_entity_poly.pdbx_strand_id
1 'polypeptide(L)'
;DQVHSSEVTDGKTMGALKTLARLMKSWAEAVDFQANRMAFEEGQEIEGFSKIKVKGKTSVISTLGAFNALKDKMGPEDFMSCCTLDMGKAEKFFSDNAAKGSKSAAIEAMKDTLTDAGLLVQGEGSYQLRVKRK
;
A
#
# COMPACT_ATOMS: atom_id res chain seq x y z
N ASP A 1 -16.36 -7.47 -34.30
CA ASP A 1 -15.77 -8.65 -33.68
C ASP A 1 -14.86 -8.22 -32.54
N GLN A 2 -15.27 -8.52 -31.29
CA GLN A 2 -14.42 -8.28 -30.14
C GLN A 2 -13.41 -9.41 -30.06
N VAL A 3 -12.13 -9.09 -30.27
CA VAL A 3 -11.04 -10.04 -30.06
C VAL A 3 -10.91 -10.30 -28.55
N HIS A 4 -11.14 -11.53 -28.14
CA HIS A 4 -10.92 -11.95 -26.77
C HIS A 4 -9.43 -11.87 -26.45
N SER A 5 -9.08 -11.28 -25.31
CA SER A 5 -7.68 -11.13 -24.89
C SER A 5 -6.91 -12.47 -24.84
N SER A 6 -7.63 -13.57 -24.59
CA SER A 6 -7.07 -14.93 -24.58
C SER A 6 -6.73 -15.47 -25.98
N GLU A 7 -7.22 -14.84 -27.04
CA GLU A 7 -6.96 -15.25 -28.42
C GLU A 7 -5.71 -14.58 -29.00
N VAL A 8 -5.16 -13.59 -28.31
CA VAL A 8 -3.95 -12.88 -28.76
C VAL A 8 -2.72 -13.66 -28.36
N THR A 9 -1.95 -14.14 -29.34
CA THR A 9 -0.77 -14.98 -29.13
C THR A 9 0.54 -14.29 -29.50
N ASP A 10 0.52 -13.16 -30.23
CA ASP A 10 1.74 -12.46 -30.59
C ASP A 10 2.01 -11.25 -29.69
N GLY A 11 3.30 -11.02 -29.39
CA GLY A 11 3.73 -9.98 -28.47
C GLY A 11 3.51 -8.55 -28.98
N LYS A 12 3.52 -8.35 -30.30
CA LYS A 12 3.29 -7.03 -30.90
C LYS A 12 1.84 -6.58 -30.70
N THR A 13 0.89 -7.46 -31.00
CA THR A 13 -0.54 -7.20 -30.80
C THR A 13 -0.85 -7.04 -29.32
N MET A 14 -0.33 -7.91 -28.47
CA MET A 14 -0.51 -7.81 -27.03
C MET A 14 0.07 -6.51 -26.46
N GLY A 15 1.23 -6.07 -26.96
CA GLY A 15 1.83 -4.79 -26.56
C GLY A 15 0.95 -3.60 -26.90
N ALA A 16 0.36 -3.58 -28.11
CA ALA A 16 -0.59 -2.55 -28.53
C ALA A 16 -1.84 -2.55 -27.67
N LEU A 17 -2.41 -3.73 -27.40
CA LEU A 17 -3.59 -3.87 -26.52
C LEU A 17 -3.30 -3.44 -25.09
N LYS A 18 -2.14 -3.78 -24.57
CA LYS A 18 -1.74 -3.36 -23.21
C LYS A 18 -1.61 -1.84 -23.13
N THR A 19 -1.06 -1.20 -24.14
CA THR A 19 -0.98 0.28 -24.21
C THR A 19 -2.37 0.89 -24.23
N LEU A 20 -3.27 0.36 -25.08
CA LEU A 20 -4.66 0.81 -25.14
C LEU A 20 -5.38 0.61 -23.80
N ALA A 21 -5.20 -0.55 -23.16
CA ALA A 21 -5.79 -0.83 -21.85
C ALA A 21 -5.36 0.17 -20.79
N ARG A 22 -4.09 0.60 -20.80
CA ARG A 22 -3.58 1.63 -19.88
C ARG A 22 -4.26 2.99 -20.12
N LEU A 23 -4.43 3.37 -21.38
CA LEU A 23 -5.15 4.60 -21.73
C LEU A 23 -6.60 4.54 -21.31
N MET A 24 -7.27 3.42 -21.53
CA MET A 24 -8.66 3.22 -21.11
C MET A 24 -8.81 3.26 -19.59
N LYS A 25 -7.89 2.65 -18.87
CA LYS A 25 -7.88 2.71 -17.41
C LYS A 25 -7.72 4.15 -16.90
N SER A 26 -6.78 4.88 -17.46
CA SER A 26 -6.57 6.30 -17.12
C SER A 26 -7.80 7.15 -17.41
N TRP A 27 -8.43 6.92 -18.54
CA TRP A 27 -9.68 7.59 -18.90
C TRP A 27 -10.81 7.24 -17.92
N ALA A 28 -10.97 5.95 -17.58
CA ALA A 28 -11.98 5.51 -16.63
C ALA A 28 -11.78 6.16 -15.24
N GLU A 29 -10.54 6.21 -14.77
CA GLU A 29 -10.19 6.88 -13.51
C GLU A 29 -10.53 8.38 -13.54
N ALA A 30 -10.29 9.05 -14.68
CA ALA A 30 -10.64 10.45 -14.85
C ALA A 30 -12.17 10.68 -14.83
N VAL A 31 -12.93 9.77 -15.44
CA VAL A 31 -14.41 9.81 -15.40
C VAL A 31 -14.91 9.63 -13.98
N ASP A 32 -14.40 8.65 -13.26
CA ASP A 32 -14.77 8.39 -11.86
C ASP A 32 -14.44 9.59 -10.98
N PHE A 33 -13.26 10.18 -11.14
CA PHE A 33 -12.84 11.37 -10.41
C PHE A 33 -13.81 12.53 -10.67
N GLN A 34 -14.14 12.80 -11.93
CA GLN A 34 -15.06 13.89 -12.29
C GLN A 34 -16.47 13.62 -11.76
N ALA A 35 -16.97 12.38 -11.86
CA ALA A 35 -18.29 12.03 -11.34
C ALA A 35 -18.36 12.22 -9.81
N ASN A 36 -17.33 11.80 -9.08
CA ASN A 36 -17.24 11.99 -7.64
C ASN A 36 -17.20 13.48 -7.28
N ARG A 37 -16.42 14.27 -8.02
CA ARG A 37 -16.38 15.73 -7.79
C ARG A 37 -17.73 16.38 -8.00
N MET A 38 -18.42 16.05 -9.09
CA MET A 38 -19.76 16.57 -9.38
C MET A 38 -20.75 16.18 -8.29
N ALA A 39 -20.72 14.93 -7.83
CA ALA A 39 -21.66 14.43 -6.82
C ALA A 39 -21.39 15.01 -5.44
N PHE A 40 -20.13 15.04 -4.99
CA PHE A 40 -19.79 15.35 -3.59
C PHE A 40 -19.38 16.80 -3.37
N GLU A 41 -18.76 17.48 -4.34
CA GLU A 41 -18.36 18.88 -4.21
C GLU A 41 -19.43 19.83 -4.78
N GLU A 42 -20.01 19.49 -5.93
CA GLU A 42 -20.99 20.34 -6.60
C GLU A 42 -22.44 19.99 -6.25
N GLY A 43 -22.67 18.87 -5.55
CA GLY A 43 -24.00 18.45 -5.14
C GLY A 43 -24.91 18.00 -6.30
N GLN A 44 -24.33 17.66 -7.46
CA GLN A 44 -25.12 17.21 -8.61
C GLN A 44 -25.55 15.75 -8.45
N GLU A 45 -26.74 15.45 -8.93
CA GLU A 45 -27.23 14.09 -9.04
C GLU A 45 -26.61 13.43 -10.27
N ILE A 46 -26.03 12.23 -10.07
CA ILE A 46 -25.50 11.43 -11.18
C ILE A 46 -26.53 10.34 -11.50
N GLU A 47 -27.12 10.40 -12.67
CA GLU A 47 -28.16 9.48 -13.10
C GLU A 47 -27.69 8.03 -13.00
N GLY A 48 -28.48 7.19 -12.36
CA GLY A 48 -28.15 5.78 -12.16
C GLY A 48 -27.27 5.48 -10.96
N PHE A 49 -26.82 6.49 -10.22
CA PHE A 49 -25.94 6.32 -9.07
C PHE A 49 -26.51 7.02 -7.83
N SER A 50 -26.26 6.45 -6.67
CA SER A 50 -26.68 6.99 -5.38
C SER A 50 -25.47 7.22 -4.47
N LYS A 51 -25.53 8.28 -3.68
CA LYS A 51 -24.53 8.52 -2.63
C LYS A 51 -24.78 7.55 -1.48
N ILE A 52 -23.80 6.72 -1.17
CA ILE A 52 -23.86 5.76 -0.07
C ILE A 52 -22.76 6.10 0.92
N LYS A 53 -23.10 6.22 2.19
CA LYS A 53 -22.11 6.38 3.24
C LYS A 53 -21.52 5.01 3.58
N VAL A 54 -20.25 4.83 3.25
CA VAL A 54 -19.51 3.62 3.62
C VAL A 54 -18.92 3.83 5.01
N LYS A 55 -19.11 2.84 5.90
CA LYS A 55 -18.56 2.88 7.25
C LYS A 55 -17.02 2.92 7.16
N GLY A 56 -16.41 3.87 7.84
CA GLY A 56 -14.97 3.99 7.93
C GLY A 56 -14.33 2.79 8.61
N LYS A 57 -13.07 2.53 8.30
CA LYS A 57 -12.29 1.47 8.91
C LYS A 57 -12.07 1.78 10.40
N THR A 58 -12.32 0.79 11.25
CA THR A 58 -12.01 0.88 12.68
C THR A 58 -10.49 0.78 12.88
N SER A 59 -9.92 1.70 13.62
CA SER A 59 -8.49 1.71 13.90
C SER A 59 -8.22 2.17 15.33
N VAL A 60 -7.06 1.77 15.85
CA VAL A 60 -6.59 2.17 17.18
C VAL A 60 -5.66 3.36 17.03
N ILE A 61 -5.91 4.42 17.79
CA ILE A 61 -5.12 5.66 17.70
C ILE A 61 -3.78 5.59 18.46
N SER A 62 -3.66 4.68 19.42
CA SER A 62 -2.43 4.51 20.21
C SER A 62 -2.28 3.04 20.60
N THR A 63 -1.22 2.42 20.14
CA THR A 63 -0.89 1.02 20.49
C THR A 63 -0.55 0.90 21.97
N LEU A 64 0.22 1.85 22.51
CA LEU A 64 0.54 1.89 23.94
C LEU A 64 -0.71 2.09 24.80
N GLY A 65 -1.59 2.99 24.38
CA GLY A 65 -2.87 3.21 25.05
C GLY A 65 -3.75 1.96 25.04
N ALA A 66 -3.80 1.25 23.93
CA ALA A 66 -4.51 -0.02 23.81
C ALA A 66 -3.92 -1.10 24.74
N PHE A 67 -2.60 -1.20 24.81
CA PHE A 67 -1.92 -2.11 25.73
C PHE A 67 -2.33 -1.83 27.18
N ASN A 68 -2.26 -0.59 27.61
CA ASN A 68 -2.61 -0.17 28.98
C ASN A 68 -4.10 -0.46 29.28
N ALA A 69 -4.98 -0.31 28.31
CA ALA A 69 -6.40 -0.58 28.49
C ALA A 69 -6.74 -2.07 28.53
N LEU A 70 -5.97 -2.91 27.83
CA LEU A 70 -6.26 -4.34 27.66
C LEU A 70 -5.40 -5.27 28.51
N LYS A 71 -4.38 -4.75 29.20
CA LYS A 71 -3.38 -5.55 29.93
C LYS A 71 -3.98 -6.49 30.99
N ASP A 72 -5.14 -6.16 31.54
CA ASP A 72 -5.84 -7.01 32.52
C ASP A 72 -6.67 -8.12 31.87
N LYS A 73 -6.87 -8.06 30.55
CA LYS A 73 -7.68 -9.00 29.77
C LYS A 73 -6.85 -9.88 28.85
N MET A 74 -5.65 -9.43 28.50
CA MET A 74 -4.76 -10.17 27.60
C MET A 74 -3.32 -9.95 28.03
N GLY A 75 -2.53 -11.02 28.03
CA GLY A 75 -1.11 -10.95 28.42
C GLY A 75 -0.25 -10.18 27.41
N PRO A 76 0.96 -9.76 27.84
CA PRO A 76 1.86 -9.00 26.98
C PRO A 76 2.22 -9.74 25.69
N GLU A 77 2.46 -11.04 25.77
CA GLU A 77 2.79 -11.86 24.58
C GLU A 77 1.62 -11.94 23.60
N ASP A 78 0.42 -12.13 24.11
CA ASP A 78 -0.79 -12.17 23.30
C ASP A 78 -1.04 -10.81 22.62
N PHE A 79 -0.84 -9.73 23.37
CA PHE A 79 -0.97 -8.39 22.80
C PHE A 79 0.07 -8.15 21.70
N MET A 80 1.32 -8.50 21.94
CA MET A 80 2.39 -8.34 20.95
C MET A 80 2.13 -9.18 19.69
N SER A 81 1.48 -10.34 19.81
CA SER A 81 1.11 -11.17 18.67
C SER A 81 0.10 -10.48 17.73
N CYS A 82 -0.66 -9.52 18.23
CA CYS A 82 -1.60 -8.71 17.46
C CYS A 82 -0.93 -7.50 16.78
N CYS A 83 0.33 -7.24 17.06
CA CYS A 83 1.06 -6.07 16.58
C CYS A 83 2.11 -6.45 15.55
N THR A 84 2.45 -5.51 14.69
CA THR A 84 3.56 -5.63 13.74
C THR A 84 4.52 -4.48 13.93
N LEU A 85 5.81 -4.75 13.71
CA LEU A 85 6.83 -3.70 13.72
C LEU A 85 6.79 -2.97 12.36
N ASP A 86 6.54 -1.67 12.40
CA ASP A 86 6.66 -0.83 11.22
C ASP A 86 8.15 -0.54 10.96
N MET A 87 8.69 -1.14 9.90
CA MET A 87 10.12 -1.01 9.56
C MET A 87 10.50 0.43 9.23
N GLY A 88 9.63 1.19 8.58
CA GLY A 88 9.88 2.60 8.27
C GLY A 88 10.03 3.45 9.53
N LYS A 89 9.18 3.23 10.53
CA LYS A 89 9.25 3.91 11.82
C LYS A 89 10.47 3.47 12.63
N ALA A 90 10.84 2.19 12.58
CA ALA A 90 12.05 1.69 13.21
C ALA A 90 13.30 2.32 12.60
N GLU A 91 13.39 2.37 11.28
CA GLU A 91 14.49 3.02 10.58
C GLU A 91 14.59 4.50 10.94
N LYS A 92 13.46 5.20 11.00
CA LYS A 92 13.41 6.60 11.40
C LYS A 92 13.93 6.81 12.83
N PHE A 93 13.53 5.95 13.76
CA PHE A 93 14.02 6.01 15.15
C PHE A 93 15.53 5.91 15.21
N PHE A 94 16.12 4.91 14.56
CA PHE A 94 17.57 4.71 14.59
C PHE A 94 18.31 5.82 13.83
N SER A 95 17.74 6.32 12.75
CA SER A 95 18.28 7.47 12.01
C SER A 95 18.28 8.74 12.86
N ASP A 96 17.17 9.05 13.53
CA ASP A 96 17.01 10.27 14.34
C ASP A 96 17.92 10.25 15.59
N ASN A 97 18.24 9.07 16.10
CA ASN A 97 19.11 8.90 17.27
C ASN A 97 20.57 8.67 16.94
N ALA A 98 20.93 8.63 15.66
CA ALA A 98 22.30 8.45 15.21
C ALA A 98 23.03 9.79 15.11
N ALA A 99 24.36 9.76 15.29
CA ALA A 99 25.21 10.92 15.05
C ALA A 99 25.16 11.34 13.57
N LYS A 100 25.39 12.62 13.31
CA LYS A 100 25.46 13.16 11.93
C LYS A 100 26.49 12.38 11.11
N GLY A 101 26.07 11.90 9.94
CA GLY A 101 26.89 11.09 9.07
C GLY A 101 26.84 9.58 9.36
N SER A 102 26.20 9.15 10.46
CA SER A 102 26.09 7.74 10.85
C SER A 102 24.69 7.16 10.71
N LYS A 103 23.77 7.87 10.09
CA LYS A 103 22.35 7.45 10.00
C LYS A 103 22.17 6.14 9.23
N SER A 104 22.81 6.02 8.06
CA SER A 104 22.75 4.79 7.28
C SER A 104 23.36 3.60 8.00
N ALA A 105 24.51 3.82 8.70
CA ALA A 105 25.15 2.77 9.49
C ALA A 105 24.27 2.31 10.64
N ALA A 106 23.55 3.22 11.30
CA ALA A 106 22.62 2.88 12.38
C ALA A 106 21.46 2.02 11.89
N ILE A 107 20.89 2.34 10.73
CA ILE A 107 19.81 1.57 10.09
C ILE A 107 20.32 0.18 9.73
N GLU A 108 21.49 0.07 9.09
CA GLU A 108 22.09 -1.22 8.72
C GLU A 108 22.40 -2.06 9.96
N ALA A 109 22.93 -1.47 11.03
CA ALA A 109 23.18 -2.18 12.28
C ALA A 109 21.89 -2.75 12.89
N MET A 110 20.82 -2.01 12.86
CA MET A 110 19.49 -2.49 13.30
C MET A 110 19.02 -3.68 12.46
N LYS A 111 19.14 -3.59 11.14
CA LYS A 111 18.77 -4.69 10.24
C LYS A 111 19.64 -5.92 10.44
N ASP A 112 20.95 -5.72 10.64
CA ASP A 112 21.88 -6.81 10.93
C ASP A 112 21.53 -7.53 12.23
N THR A 113 21.16 -6.78 13.26
CA THR A 113 20.69 -7.34 14.52
C THR A 113 19.46 -8.23 14.33
N LEU A 114 18.48 -7.79 13.55
CA LEU A 114 17.29 -8.57 13.26
C LEU A 114 17.60 -9.79 12.38
N THR A 115 18.49 -9.64 11.41
CA THR A 115 18.93 -10.73 10.55
C THR A 115 19.66 -11.81 11.34
N ASP A 116 20.58 -11.42 12.20
CA ASP A 116 21.35 -12.35 13.04
C ASP A 116 20.47 -13.12 14.03
N ALA A 117 19.37 -12.50 14.46
CA ALA A 117 18.36 -13.13 15.31
C ALA A 117 17.37 -14.02 14.51
N GLY A 118 17.49 -14.07 13.18
CA GLY A 118 16.57 -14.83 12.31
C GLY A 118 15.16 -14.22 12.21
N LEU A 119 15.02 -12.93 12.47
CA LEU A 119 13.72 -12.24 12.55
C LEU A 119 13.39 -11.42 11.30
N LEU A 120 14.37 -11.16 10.45
CA LEU A 120 14.15 -10.36 9.24
C LEU A 120 14.07 -11.28 8.02
N VAL A 121 12.94 -11.18 7.33
CA VAL A 121 12.70 -11.96 6.10
C VAL A 121 12.38 -10.98 4.97
N GLN A 122 13.09 -11.14 3.86
CA GLN A 122 12.78 -10.41 2.63
C GLN A 122 11.84 -11.26 1.78
N GLY A 123 10.69 -10.71 1.40
CA GLY A 123 9.76 -11.37 0.50
C GLY A 123 10.37 -11.59 -0.88
N GLU A 124 9.87 -12.59 -1.62
CA GLU A 124 10.23 -12.79 -3.00
C GLU A 124 9.80 -11.57 -3.84
N GLY A 125 10.71 -11.10 -4.68
CA GLY A 125 10.41 -10.04 -5.62
C GLY A 125 9.41 -10.51 -6.68
N SER A 126 8.67 -9.59 -7.25
CA SER A 126 7.77 -9.85 -8.37
C SER A 126 8.27 -9.14 -9.62
N TYR A 127 7.94 -9.70 -10.77
CA TYR A 127 8.25 -9.06 -12.05
C TYR A 127 7.09 -8.16 -12.48
N GLN A 128 7.43 -7.01 -13.03
CA GLN A 128 6.45 -6.06 -13.55
C GLN A 128 6.80 -5.70 -14.98
N LEU A 129 5.76 -5.57 -15.82
CA LEU A 129 5.93 -5.03 -17.16
C LEU A 129 5.80 -3.50 -17.07
N ARG A 130 6.87 -2.82 -17.42
CA ARG A 130 6.92 -1.36 -17.45
C ARG A 130 7.24 -0.87 -18.85
N VAL A 131 6.84 0.36 -19.14
CA VAL A 131 7.22 1.01 -20.40
C VAL A 131 8.74 1.11 -20.48
N LYS A 132 9.31 0.69 -21.61
CA LYS A 132 10.76 0.84 -21.83
C LYS A 132 11.11 2.32 -21.82
N ARG A 133 12.16 2.68 -21.09
CA ARG A 133 12.76 4.01 -21.16
C ARG A 133 13.53 4.15 -22.47
N LYS A 134 13.34 5.27 -23.13
CA LYS A 134 14.12 5.60 -24.31
C LYS A 134 15.52 6.07 -23.93
#